data_1b24104ffef09c2b356b368186279f68
#
_entry.id   1b24104ffef09c2b356b368186279f68
#
_cell.length_a   1.000
_cell.length_b   1.000
_cell.length_c   1.000
_cell.angle_alpha   90.00
_cell.angle_beta   90.00
_cell.angle_gamma   90.00
#
_symmetry.space_group_name_H-M   'P 1'
#
loop_
_entity.id
_entity.type
_entity.pdbx_description
1 polymer ?
#
loop_
_entity_poly.entity_id
_entity_poly.type
_entity_poly.pdbx_seq_one_letter_code
_entity_poly.pdbx_strand_id
1 'polypeptide(L)'
;MKKFALPVVAIALLVSGCYGVATARFYPVHGPLTQQAPAPVLVGTLTETFNSGSIKLVLENGEVCKGHWSPVPRPSRTESGTTSKGTAEDMSAVWDEIYGSGFYVARVLGSRRYAAATAVGSHGTKVYVEIYEPESEAHETDASRIRGVAKDSNGNIYKITFQNRFVI
;
A
#
# COMPACT_ATOMS: atom_id res chain seq x y z
N MET A 1 24.04 38.75 49.56
CA MET A 1 22.86 38.27 48.86
C MET A 1 23.33 37.63 47.53
N LYS A 2 23.44 36.28 47.51
CA LYS A 2 23.92 35.53 46.32
C LYS A 2 22.71 35.13 45.49
N LYS A 3 22.60 35.65 44.26
CA LYS A 3 21.58 35.29 43.29
C LYS A 3 21.95 33.94 42.66
N PHE A 4 21.21 32.89 42.95
CA PHE A 4 21.27 31.61 42.24
C PHE A 4 20.53 31.77 40.92
N ALA A 5 21.26 31.73 39.82
CA ALA A 5 20.70 31.57 38.48
C ALA A 5 20.48 30.07 38.23
N LEU A 6 19.20 29.63 38.12
CA LEU A 6 18.86 28.29 37.66
C LEU A 6 19.09 28.20 36.14
N PRO A 7 19.86 27.24 35.64
CA PRO A 7 19.87 26.98 34.20
C PRO A 7 18.58 26.22 33.82
N VAL A 8 17.78 26.86 33.00
CA VAL A 8 16.64 26.20 32.33
C VAL A 8 17.24 25.26 31.29
N VAL A 9 17.34 23.98 31.62
CA VAL A 9 17.67 22.93 30.66
C VAL A 9 16.43 22.69 29.79
N ALA A 10 16.42 23.26 28.60
CA ALA A 10 15.43 22.96 27.58
C ALA A 10 15.67 21.53 27.09
N ILE A 11 14.91 20.56 27.61
CA ILE A 11 14.84 19.21 27.10
C ILE A 11 14.06 19.27 25.77
N ALA A 12 14.80 19.41 24.68
CA ALA A 12 14.26 19.17 23.34
C ALA A 12 13.97 17.67 23.24
N LEU A 13 12.72 17.29 23.46
CA LEU A 13 12.19 15.96 23.17
C LEU A 13 12.24 15.81 21.64
N LEU A 14 13.30 15.18 21.14
CA LEU A 14 13.37 14.67 19.78
C LEU A 14 12.33 13.55 19.67
N VAL A 15 11.13 13.90 19.28
CA VAL A 15 10.10 12.94 18.87
C VAL A 15 10.57 12.41 17.51
N SER A 16 11.46 11.43 17.51
CA SER A 16 11.76 10.62 16.33
C SER A 16 10.54 9.76 16.06
N GLY A 17 9.57 10.33 15.33
CA GLY A 17 8.47 9.54 14.79
C GLY A 17 9.08 8.42 13.93
N CYS A 18 8.69 7.18 14.16
CA CYS A 18 9.02 6.08 13.26
C CYS A 18 8.44 6.39 11.89
N TYR A 19 9.31 6.81 10.97
CA TYR A 19 8.97 7.08 9.58
C TYR A 19 9.55 5.96 8.74
N GLY A 20 8.67 5.10 8.22
CA GLY A 20 9.04 4.03 7.32
C GLY A 20 8.94 4.48 5.87
N VAL A 21 9.88 4.05 5.03
CA VAL A 21 9.84 4.25 3.58
C VAL A 21 10.07 2.91 2.89
N ALA A 22 9.14 2.50 2.05
CA ALA A 22 9.28 1.31 1.23
C ALA A 22 9.27 1.68 -0.26
N THR A 23 10.15 1.04 -1.02
CA THR A 23 10.12 1.09 -2.48
C THR A 23 9.31 -0.10 -3.00
N ALA A 24 8.31 0.18 -3.81
CA ALA A 24 7.46 -0.80 -4.45
C ALA A 24 7.72 -0.81 -5.97
N ARG A 25 7.76 -2.02 -6.54
CA ARG A 25 7.84 -2.22 -7.99
C ARG A 25 6.52 -2.80 -8.48
N PHE A 26 5.96 -2.17 -9.50
CA PHE A 26 4.71 -2.55 -10.13
C PHE A 26 5.02 -3.21 -11.48
N TYR A 27 4.79 -4.50 -11.55
CA TYR A 27 5.00 -5.31 -12.75
C TYR A 27 3.67 -5.47 -13.47
N PRO A 28 3.49 -4.94 -14.69
CA PRO A 28 2.25 -5.13 -15.43
C PRO A 28 2.10 -6.61 -15.80
N VAL A 29 0.95 -7.18 -15.47
CA VAL A 29 0.61 -8.58 -15.77
C VAL A 29 -0.54 -8.68 -16.76
N HIS A 30 -1.32 -7.61 -16.88
CA HIS A 30 -2.42 -7.49 -17.83
C HIS A 30 -2.57 -6.04 -18.29
N GLY A 31 -3.15 -5.84 -19.47
CA GLY A 31 -3.49 -4.53 -20.02
C GLY A 31 -2.50 -4.00 -21.05
N PRO A 32 -2.69 -2.75 -21.51
CA PRO A 32 -1.91 -2.16 -22.59
C PRO A 32 -0.40 -2.17 -22.38
N LEU A 33 0.09 -2.00 -21.16
CA LEU A 33 1.52 -1.98 -20.88
C LEU A 33 2.22 -3.33 -21.12
N THR A 34 1.49 -4.44 -21.06
CA THR A 34 2.07 -5.76 -21.34
C THR A 34 2.35 -5.98 -22.84
N GLN A 35 1.81 -5.13 -23.71
CA GLN A 35 2.07 -5.19 -25.16
C GLN A 35 3.41 -4.55 -25.54
N GLN A 36 4.05 -3.86 -24.62
CA GLN A 36 5.37 -3.25 -24.82
C GLN A 36 6.46 -4.30 -24.59
N ALA A 37 7.56 -4.21 -25.34
CA ALA A 37 8.70 -5.10 -25.20
C ALA A 37 10.02 -4.31 -25.02
N PRO A 38 10.63 -4.30 -23.83
CA PRO A 38 10.17 -4.94 -22.59
C PRO A 38 8.99 -4.19 -21.94
N ALA A 39 8.14 -4.91 -21.23
CA ALA A 39 7.08 -4.28 -20.44
C ALA A 39 7.69 -3.38 -19.35
N PRO A 40 7.22 -2.14 -19.19
CA PRO A 40 7.81 -1.20 -18.24
C PRO A 40 7.49 -1.61 -16.79
N VAL A 41 8.50 -1.55 -15.92
CA VAL A 41 8.32 -1.74 -14.48
C VAL A 41 8.22 -0.36 -13.83
N LEU A 42 7.04 -0.05 -13.26
CA LEU A 42 6.85 1.23 -12.59
C LEU A 42 7.40 1.16 -11.18
N VAL A 43 7.89 2.30 -10.68
CA VAL A 43 8.43 2.43 -9.34
C VAL A 43 7.57 3.37 -8.51
N GLY A 44 7.18 2.90 -7.35
CA GLY A 44 6.43 3.67 -6.37
C GLY A 44 7.15 3.72 -5.03
N THR A 45 6.79 4.71 -4.23
CA THR A 45 7.25 4.87 -2.86
C THR A 45 6.04 4.89 -1.93
N LEU A 46 6.08 4.08 -0.89
CA LEU A 46 5.13 4.12 0.21
C LEU A 46 5.85 4.68 1.44
N THR A 47 5.19 5.62 2.10
CA THR A 47 5.66 6.12 3.39
C THR A 47 4.70 5.67 4.47
N GLU A 48 5.23 5.42 5.65
CA GLU A 48 4.45 5.00 6.81
C GLU A 48 4.62 6.03 7.93
N THR A 49 3.50 6.40 8.53
CA THR A 49 3.46 7.18 9.75
C THR A 49 2.37 6.56 10.64
N PHE A 50 2.77 5.88 11.71
CA PHE A 50 1.89 5.03 12.53
C PHE A 50 1.28 3.89 11.68
N ASN A 51 -0.03 3.81 11.53
CA ASN A 51 -0.72 2.73 10.83
C ASN A 51 -1.29 3.14 9.45
N SER A 52 -0.77 4.19 8.86
CA SER A 52 -1.20 4.68 7.54
C SER A 52 -0.07 5.45 6.89
N GLY A 53 -0.25 5.86 5.65
CA GLY A 53 0.80 6.63 5.00
C GLY A 53 0.42 7.13 3.62
N SER A 54 1.42 7.62 2.89
CA SER A 54 1.23 8.07 1.52
C SER A 54 1.77 7.06 0.52
N ILE A 55 1.21 7.08 -0.67
CA ILE A 55 1.73 6.39 -1.84
C ILE A 55 2.01 7.40 -2.94
N LYS A 56 3.15 7.25 -3.59
CA LYS A 56 3.53 7.99 -4.78
C LYS A 56 4.00 7.01 -5.84
N LEU A 57 3.45 7.10 -7.04
CA LEU A 57 3.78 6.26 -8.19
C LEU A 57 4.03 7.15 -9.40
N VAL A 58 5.04 6.85 -10.18
CA VAL A 58 5.31 7.50 -11.47
C VAL A 58 4.92 6.52 -12.57
N LEU A 59 3.97 6.93 -13.42
CA LEU A 59 3.52 6.17 -14.57
C LEU A 59 4.52 6.29 -15.72
N GLU A 60 4.40 5.43 -16.72
CA GLU A 60 5.29 5.42 -17.89
C GLU A 60 5.32 6.75 -18.66
N ASN A 61 4.18 7.42 -18.76
CA ASN A 61 4.06 8.73 -19.41
C ASN A 61 4.60 9.90 -18.57
N GLY A 62 5.23 9.61 -17.40
CA GLY A 62 5.75 10.61 -16.47
C GLY A 62 4.70 11.19 -15.52
N GLU A 63 3.43 10.80 -15.63
CA GLU A 63 2.38 11.25 -14.70
C GLU A 63 2.67 10.75 -13.29
N VAL A 64 2.58 11.66 -12.31
CA VAL A 64 2.79 11.34 -10.90
C VAL A 64 1.44 11.16 -10.22
N CYS A 65 1.15 9.93 -9.82
CA CYS A 65 -0.01 9.59 -9.01
C CYS A 65 0.34 9.65 -7.52
N LYS A 66 -0.51 10.28 -6.74
CA LYS A 66 -0.35 10.39 -5.27
C LYS A 66 -1.63 9.99 -4.58
N GLY A 67 -1.51 9.37 -3.42
CA GLY A 67 -2.63 8.95 -2.62
C GLY A 67 -2.25 8.70 -1.17
N HIS A 68 -3.22 8.22 -0.43
CA HIS A 68 -3.05 7.82 0.97
C HIS A 68 -3.49 6.38 1.12
N TRP A 69 -2.70 5.58 1.82
CA TRP A 69 -3.05 4.22 2.17
C TRP A 69 -3.44 4.11 3.64
N SER A 70 -4.37 3.25 3.92
CA SER A 70 -4.80 2.95 5.28
C SER A 70 -5.18 1.47 5.41
N PRO A 71 -5.08 0.89 6.62
CA PRO A 71 -5.62 -0.44 6.88
C PRO A 71 -7.11 -0.49 6.55
N VAL A 72 -7.53 -1.59 5.98
CA VAL A 72 -8.96 -1.86 5.74
C VAL A 72 -9.54 -2.51 6.98
N PRO A 73 -10.62 -1.96 7.56
CA PRO A 73 -11.28 -2.57 8.71
C PRO A 73 -11.75 -3.99 8.37
N ARG A 74 -11.53 -4.92 9.30
CA ARG A 74 -12.05 -6.28 9.17
C ARG A 74 -13.58 -6.21 9.10
N PRO A 75 -14.24 -6.81 8.10
CA PRO A 75 -15.69 -6.89 8.10
C PRO A 75 -16.15 -7.63 9.36
N SER A 76 -17.07 -7.04 10.12
CA SER A 76 -17.61 -7.68 11.29
C SER A 76 -18.49 -8.86 10.85
N ARG A 77 -18.43 -9.96 11.59
CA ARG A 77 -19.16 -11.20 11.28
C ARG A 77 -20.68 -11.02 11.26
N THR A 78 -21.17 -9.88 11.71
CA THR A 78 -22.61 -9.55 11.83
C THR A 78 -23.21 -9.03 10.52
N GLU A 79 -22.38 -8.65 9.54
CA GLU A 79 -22.85 -8.18 8.24
C GLU A 79 -22.84 -9.31 7.22
N SER A 80 -23.71 -10.30 7.45
CA SER A 80 -24.05 -11.28 6.44
C SER A 80 -24.77 -10.55 5.30
N GLY A 81 -24.10 -10.37 4.17
CA GLY A 81 -24.74 -10.06 2.90
C GLY A 81 -24.57 -8.66 2.34
N THR A 82 -23.80 -7.76 2.96
CA THR A 82 -23.50 -6.49 2.31
C THR A 82 -22.00 -6.29 2.31
N THR A 83 -21.36 -6.53 1.17
CA THR A 83 -20.03 -6.02 0.88
C THR A 83 -20.07 -4.56 1.24
N SER A 84 -19.26 -4.13 2.22
CA SER A 84 -19.18 -2.70 2.58
C SER A 84 -18.85 -1.95 1.29
N LYS A 85 -19.86 -1.24 0.80
CA LYS A 85 -19.80 -0.41 -0.40
C LYS A 85 -19.03 0.86 -0.07
N GLY A 86 -17.78 0.68 0.38
CA GLY A 86 -16.75 1.68 0.26
C GLY A 86 -16.47 1.81 -1.23
N THR A 87 -16.30 2.99 -1.72
CA THR A 87 -15.98 3.40 -3.08
C THR A 87 -14.66 2.81 -3.62
N ALA A 88 -14.20 1.70 -3.10
CA ALA A 88 -13.10 0.92 -3.63
C ALA A 88 -13.65 0.04 -4.76
N GLU A 89 -13.05 0.15 -5.93
CA GLU A 89 -13.27 -0.80 -7.01
C GLU A 89 -13.04 -2.23 -6.48
N ASP A 90 -13.89 -3.17 -6.90
CA ASP A 90 -13.72 -4.57 -6.47
C ASP A 90 -12.39 -5.11 -7.01
N MET A 91 -11.44 -5.27 -6.10
CA MET A 91 -10.09 -5.78 -6.40
C MET A 91 -9.96 -7.30 -6.22
N SER A 92 -11.04 -7.99 -5.83
CA SER A 92 -11.01 -9.43 -5.59
C SER A 92 -10.57 -10.21 -6.83
N ALA A 93 -11.12 -9.85 -8.00
CA ALA A 93 -10.73 -10.45 -9.26
C ALA A 93 -9.27 -10.21 -9.62
N VAL A 94 -8.71 -9.06 -9.26
CA VAL A 94 -7.29 -8.72 -9.48
C VAL A 94 -6.38 -9.62 -8.65
N TRP A 95 -6.74 -9.87 -7.39
CA TRP A 95 -6.02 -10.81 -6.53
C TRP A 95 -6.05 -12.23 -7.10
N ASP A 96 -7.22 -12.67 -7.51
CA ASP A 96 -7.41 -14.02 -8.06
C ASP A 96 -6.68 -14.20 -9.40
N GLU A 97 -6.62 -13.17 -10.23
CA GLU A 97 -5.87 -13.19 -11.50
C GLU A 97 -4.36 -13.35 -11.27
N ILE A 98 -3.80 -12.67 -10.25
CA ILE A 98 -2.36 -12.64 -10.01
C ILE A 98 -1.88 -13.84 -9.18
N TYR A 99 -2.66 -14.27 -8.18
CA TYR A 99 -2.26 -15.28 -7.20
C TYR A 99 -3.02 -16.60 -7.30
N GLY A 100 -3.99 -16.70 -8.19
CA GLY A 100 -4.81 -17.87 -8.42
C GLY A 100 -6.21 -17.74 -7.87
N SER A 101 -7.15 -18.44 -8.52
CA SER A 101 -8.59 -18.39 -8.20
C SER A 101 -8.85 -18.71 -6.72
N GLY A 102 -9.70 -17.90 -6.09
CA GLY A 102 -10.06 -18.02 -4.67
C GLY A 102 -9.01 -17.49 -3.68
N PHE A 103 -7.88 -16.95 -4.15
CA PHE A 103 -6.84 -16.41 -3.28
C PHE A 103 -7.37 -15.27 -2.40
N TYR A 104 -8.15 -14.36 -2.98
CA TYR A 104 -8.72 -13.24 -2.24
C TYR A 104 -9.54 -13.72 -1.03
N VAL A 105 -10.49 -14.62 -1.26
CA VAL A 105 -11.36 -15.14 -0.20
C VAL A 105 -10.59 -15.94 0.84
N ALA A 106 -9.62 -16.74 0.40
CA ALA A 106 -8.88 -17.63 1.29
C ALA A 106 -7.80 -16.92 2.13
N ARG A 107 -7.27 -15.78 1.68
CA ARG A 107 -6.08 -15.16 2.28
C ARG A 107 -6.26 -13.70 2.64
N VAL A 108 -6.87 -12.90 1.78
CA VAL A 108 -6.92 -11.44 1.91
C VAL A 108 -8.15 -11.01 2.69
N LEU A 109 -9.31 -11.53 2.33
CA LEU A 109 -10.59 -11.18 2.95
C LEU A 109 -10.58 -11.50 4.44
N GLY A 110 -10.81 -10.48 5.27
CA GLY A 110 -10.83 -10.61 6.73
C GLY A 110 -9.45 -10.71 7.39
N SER A 111 -8.36 -10.55 6.64
CA SER A 111 -7.02 -10.40 7.22
C SER A 111 -6.91 -9.12 8.05
N ARG A 112 -6.13 -9.19 9.15
CA ARG A 112 -5.82 -8.00 9.96
C ARG A 112 -4.77 -7.10 9.33
N ARG A 113 -3.94 -7.67 8.46
CA ARG A 113 -2.84 -7.00 7.79
C ARG A 113 -3.17 -6.79 6.32
N TYR A 114 -4.17 -5.94 6.10
CA TYR A 114 -4.66 -5.60 4.78
C TYR A 114 -4.88 -4.10 4.70
N ALA A 115 -4.31 -3.48 3.68
CA ALA A 115 -4.38 -2.04 3.46
C ALA A 115 -4.76 -1.74 2.01
N ALA A 116 -5.42 -0.62 1.81
CA ALA A 116 -5.82 -0.15 0.50
C ALA A 116 -5.45 1.32 0.29
N ALA A 117 -5.24 1.70 -0.95
CA ALA A 117 -4.98 3.07 -1.38
C ALA A 117 -5.66 3.36 -2.72
N THR A 118 -6.00 4.62 -2.92
CA THR A 118 -6.29 5.16 -4.24
C THR A 118 -5.34 6.32 -4.50
N ALA A 119 -4.49 6.17 -5.51
CA ALA A 119 -3.60 7.24 -5.96
C ALA A 119 -4.20 7.90 -7.20
N VAL A 120 -4.17 9.24 -7.24
CA VAL A 120 -4.73 10.03 -8.34
C VAL A 120 -3.59 10.83 -8.98
N GLY A 121 -3.52 10.75 -10.29
CA GLY A 121 -2.55 11.45 -11.12
C GLY A 121 -2.99 12.85 -11.50
N SER A 122 -2.04 13.65 -11.95
CA SER A 122 -2.28 15.04 -12.39
C SER A 122 -3.16 15.13 -13.64
N HIS A 123 -3.24 14.08 -14.44
CA HIS A 123 -4.09 13.99 -15.63
C HIS A 123 -5.37 13.17 -15.38
N GLY A 124 -5.64 12.84 -14.11
CA GLY A 124 -6.86 12.16 -13.70
C GLY A 124 -6.78 10.63 -13.71
N THR A 125 -5.62 10.03 -14.03
CA THR A 125 -5.42 8.59 -13.89
C THR A 125 -5.60 8.18 -12.43
N LYS A 126 -6.40 7.15 -12.20
CA LYS A 126 -6.59 6.55 -10.87
C LYS A 126 -5.88 5.21 -10.82
N VAL A 127 -5.16 4.99 -9.73
CA VAL A 127 -4.50 3.70 -9.44
C VAL A 127 -5.01 3.19 -8.11
N TYR A 128 -5.72 2.08 -8.14
CA TYR A 128 -6.20 1.36 -6.95
C TYR A 128 -5.13 0.36 -6.54
N VAL A 129 -4.76 0.37 -5.28
CA VAL A 129 -3.68 -0.45 -4.73
C VAL A 129 -4.20 -1.18 -3.51
N GLU A 130 -3.91 -2.45 -3.42
CA GLU A 130 -4.16 -3.25 -2.22
C GLU A 130 -2.90 -4.01 -1.82
N ILE A 131 -2.69 -4.13 -0.52
CA ILE A 131 -1.50 -4.71 0.08
C ILE A 131 -1.93 -5.68 1.19
N TYR A 132 -1.31 -6.84 1.21
CA TYR A 132 -1.59 -7.90 2.17
C TYR A 132 -0.30 -8.49 2.73
N GLU A 133 -0.23 -8.68 4.04
CA GLU A 133 0.83 -9.41 4.73
C GLU A 133 0.25 -10.64 5.44
N PRO A 134 0.74 -11.86 5.16
CA PRO A 134 0.29 -13.07 5.85
C PRO A 134 0.57 -13.02 7.37
N GLU A 135 -0.44 -13.26 8.21
CA GLU A 135 -0.31 -13.23 9.67
C GLU A 135 0.70 -14.27 10.22
N SER A 136 0.76 -15.44 9.59
CA SER A 136 1.68 -16.51 9.98
C SER A 136 3.16 -16.18 9.76
N GLU A 137 3.42 -15.18 8.96
CA GLU A 137 4.77 -14.78 8.52
C GLU A 137 5.23 -13.47 9.16
N ALA A 138 4.39 -12.86 10.02
CA ALA A 138 4.59 -11.53 10.60
C ALA A 138 5.85 -11.36 11.47
N HIS A 139 6.44 -12.45 11.93
CA HIS A 139 7.65 -12.42 12.76
C HIS A 139 8.96 -12.41 11.95
N GLU A 140 8.89 -12.64 10.66
CA GLU A 140 10.07 -12.59 9.82
C GLU A 140 10.22 -11.19 9.19
N THR A 141 11.46 -10.75 9.04
CA THR A 141 11.81 -9.38 8.62
C THR A 141 11.86 -9.20 7.11
N ASP A 142 11.44 -10.20 6.33
CA ASP A 142 11.58 -10.19 4.88
C ASP A 142 10.42 -9.45 4.18
N ALA A 143 10.77 -8.40 3.44
CA ALA A 143 9.83 -7.63 2.62
C ALA A 143 9.17 -8.46 1.49
N SER A 144 9.77 -9.60 1.10
CA SER A 144 9.24 -10.48 0.04
C SER A 144 7.90 -11.12 0.38
N ARG A 145 7.48 -11.06 1.65
CA ARG A 145 6.22 -11.62 2.16
C ARG A 145 5.04 -10.71 1.93
N ILE A 146 5.28 -9.42 1.87
CA ILE A 146 4.24 -8.46 1.58
C ILE A 146 3.85 -8.63 0.12
N ARG A 147 2.58 -8.89 -0.11
CA ARG A 147 1.99 -9.04 -1.44
C ARG A 147 1.16 -7.83 -1.76
N GLY A 148 1.20 -7.42 -3.00
CA GLY A 148 0.38 -6.31 -3.44
C GLY A 148 -0.13 -6.51 -4.85
N VAL A 149 -1.25 -5.88 -5.11
CA VAL A 149 -1.85 -5.79 -6.43
C VAL A 149 -2.27 -4.36 -6.70
N ALA A 150 -2.31 -3.99 -7.97
CA ALA A 150 -2.88 -2.71 -8.37
C ALA A 150 -3.62 -2.84 -9.69
N LYS A 151 -4.55 -1.90 -9.93
CA LYS A 151 -5.24 -1.70 -11.18
C LYS A 151 -5.33 -0.20 -11.44
N ASP A 152 -5.05 0.22 -12.67
CA ASP A 152 -5.24 1.61 -13.07
C ASP A 152 -6.50 1.80 -13.93
N SER A 153 -6.91 3.06 -14.07
CA SER A 153 -8.07 3.44 -14.90
C SER A 153 -7.81 3.26 -16.41
N ASN A 154 -6.58 2.95 -16.81
CA ASN A 154 -6.21 2.64 -18.19
C ASN A 154 -6.33 1.15 -18.51
N GLY A 155 -6.75 0.33 -17.52
CA GLY A 155 -6.96 -1.11 -17.67
C GLY A 155 -5.73 -1.96 -17.44
N ASN A 156 -4.63 -1.40 -16.92
CA ASN A 156 -3.48 -2.20 -16.54
C ASN A 156 -3.67 -2.81 -15.15
N ILE A 157 -3.24 -4.05 -15.00
CA ILE A 157 -3.19 -4.79 -13.74
C ILE A 157 -1.72 -5.06 -13.41
N TYR A 158 -1.36 -4.86 -12.14
CA TYR A 158 0.02 -4.97 -11.69
C TYR A 158 0.14 -5.92 -10.50
N LYS A 159 1.17 -6.75 -10.53
CA LYS A 159 1.72 -7.38 -9.34
C LYS A 159 2.69 -6.42 -8.68
N ILE A 160 2.58 -6.26 -7.35
CA ILE A 160 3.48 -5.38 -6.60
C ILE A 160 4.42 -6.22 -5.74
N THR A 161 5.70 -5.84 -5.74
CA THR A 161 6.73 -6.36 -4.84
C THR A 161 7.38 -5.21 -4.08
N PHE A 162 7.82 -5.48 -2.86
CA PHE A 162 8.46 -4.49 -1.99
C PHE A 162 9.93 -4.82 -1.81
N GLN A 163 10.79 -3.81 -1.87
CA GLN A 163 12.24 -3.98 -1.70
C GLN A 163 12.65 -3.83 -0.23
N ASN A 164 11.96 -2.99 0.52
CA ASN A 164 12.21 -2.74 1.93
C ASN A 164 10.96 -3.07 2.74
N ARG A 165 11.16 -3.52 3.99
CA ARG A 165 10.04 -3.78 4.89
C ARG A 165 9.34 -2.47 5.26
N PHE A 166 8.02 -2.51 5.24
CA PHE A 166 7.18 -1.58 5.97
C PHE A 166 6.09 -2.39 6.69
N VAL A 167 5.51 -1.84 7.73
CA VAL A 167 4.50 -2.53 8.54
C VAL A 167 3.12 -2.05 8.11
N ILE A 168 2.19 -2.99 7.93
CA ILE A 168 0.79 -2.70 7.61
C ILE A 168 -0.04 -2.83 8.89
#